data_ab152691c72bcd50b4bf1f0a1fc68bb1
#
_entry.id   ab152691c72bcd50b4bf1f0a1fc68bb1
#
_cell.length_a   1.000
_cell.length_b   1.000
_cell.length_c   1.000
_cell.angle_alpha   90.00
_cell.angle_beta   90.00
_cell.angle_gamma   90.00
#
_symmetry.space_group_name_H-M   'P 1'
#
loop_
_entity.id
_entity.type
_entity.pdbx_description
1 polymer ?
#
loop_
_entity_poly.entity_id
_entity_poly.type
_entity_poly.pdbx_seq_one_letter_code
_entity_poly.pdbx_strand_id
1 'polypeptide(L)'
;KTISNGLNLSTDGGLVWIKRRDSAGSHSLWDSGRGISNWLSSDSTSAQIDYTTTAMVSFNTDGFTLGVDTVVNASAASMVSWSFKKKTKFFDIVTYTGTGVAGRTVSHNLGSIPGMIIFKKTSASDNWAVYHRGANGGTDPEDYRLELNENFPQSNRDGFLYDTAPTATEFTVGDGALSNTNGATYVAYLFAHDTDASSLIKCDSYTGNGSSNGPEINLGWEPQWLMIKRTDGTSSWQIVDNVRGMPVGGNDLVLHADQNYSEAALTWDIVSPTSTGFKIVNAGAVVNQSGGNFIYMAIRNSFVPTITYDPTLQWSGGTAPTATATGEKDVITFNTTDGGTTYKSALAIDGAK
;
A
#
# COMPACT_ATOMS: atom_id res chain seq x y z
N LYS A 1 20.76 7.02 -9.22
CA LYS A 1 20.70 5.66 -8.63
C LYS A 1 19.56 4.90 -9.25
N THR A 2 19.81 3.74 -9.83
CA THR A 2 18.74 2.85 -10.35
C THR A 2 18.28 1.90 -9.25
N ILE A 3 16.98 1.74 -9.14
CA ILE A 3 16.30 0.83 -8.21
C ILE A 3 15.57 -0.22 -9.07
N SER A 4 15.99 -1.48 -8.95
CA SER A 4 15.33 -2.64 -9.56
C SER A 4 14.36 -3.25 -8.56
N ASN A 5 13.10 -3.44 -8.97
CA ASN A 5 12.04 -3.97 -8.11
C ASN A 5 11.11 -4.96 -8.83
N GLY A 6 11.47 -5.41 -10.02
CA GLY A 6 10.70 -6.37 -10.82
C GLY A 6 9.46 -5.79 -11.52
N LEU A 7 9.22 -4.47 -11.43
CA LEU A 7 8.04 -3.84 -12.01
C LEU A 7 8.38 -3.06 -13.29
N ASN A 8 7.69 -3.34 -14.38
CA ASN A 8 7.77 -2.55 -15.59
C ASN A 8 6.90 -1.28 -15.44
N LEU A 9 7.52 -0.19 -14.97
CA LEU A 9 6.83 1.09 -14.79
C LEU A 9 6.87 1.97 -16.05
N SER A 10 7.80 1.69 -16.99
CA SER A 10 7.92 2.47 -18.22
C SER A 10 6.80 2.20 -19.22
N THR A 11 6.35 0.95 -19.34
CA THR A 11 5.29 0.54 -20.27
C THR A 11 3.91 0.51 -19.60
N ASP A 12 3.84 -0.12 -18.42
CA ASP A 12 2.55 -0.32 -17.74
C ASP A 12 2.11 0.93 -16.97
N GLY A 13 3.07 1.77 -16.60
CA GLY A 13 2.85 2.92 -15.73
C GLY A 13 2.71 2.53 -14.25
N GLY A 14 2.69 3.52 -13.38
CA GLY A 14 2.54 3.30 -11.95
C GLY A 14 2.84 4.53 -11.10
N LEU A 15 2.77 4.32 -9.80
CA LEU A 15 3.12 5.27 -8.75
C LEU A 15 4.38 4.77 -8.03
N VAL A 16 5.33 5.66 -7.79
CA VAL A 16 6.46 5.45 -6.89
C VAL A 16 6.31 6.42 -5.73
N TRP A 17 6.16 5.87 -4.53
CA TRP A 17 6.03 6.59 -3.27
C TRP A 17 7.26 6.34 -2.41
N ILE A 18 8.05 7.38 -2.16
CA ILE A 18 9.33 7.32 -1.45
C ILE A 18 9.23 8.05 -0.12
N LYS A 19 9.88 7.51 0.90
CA LYS A 19 9.98 8.15 2.23
C LYS A 19 11.36 7.92 2.85
N ARG A 20 11.92 8.98 3.40
CA ARG A 20 13.10 8.88 4.26
C ARG A 20 12.75 8.26 5.60
N ARG A 21 13.58 7.31 6.08
CA ARG A 21 13.33 6.51 7.29
C ARG A 21 14.09 7.00 8.50
N ASP A 22 15.34 7.42 8.32
CA ASP A 22 16.32 7.74 9.39
C ASP A 22 16.20 9.15 9.96
N SER A 23 15.51 10.04 9.28
CA SER A 23 15.25 11.41 9.76
C SER A 23 13.94 11.95 9.20
N ALA A 24 13.51 13.09 9.71
CA ALA A 24 12.37 13.82 9.16
C ALA A 24 12.60 14.18 7.69
N GLY A 25 11.56 14.05 6.88
CA GLY A 25 11.54 14.36 5.46
C GLY A 25 10.18 14.05 4.88
N SER A 26 9.68 14.90 4.01
CA SER A 26 8.36 14.72 3.41
C SER A 26 8.29 13.46 2.56
N HIS A 27 7.10 12.93 2.44
CA HIS A 27 6.80 11.88 1.46
C HIS A 27 6.97 12.41 0.05
N SER A 28 7.29 11.53 -0.88
CA SER A 28 7.58 11.91 -2.26
C SER A 28 6.87 10.97 -3.22
N LEU A 29 5.94 11.49 -4.01
CA LEU A 29 5.07 10.74 -4.91
C LEU A 29 5.29 11.18 -6.35
N TRP A 30 5.69 10.24 -7.22
CA TRP A 30 5.77 10.40 -8.67
C TRP A 30 4.95 9.32 -9.35
N ASP A 31 4.23 9.69 -10.38
CA ASP A 31 3.43 8.74 -11.15
C ASP A 31 3.50 8.98 -12.66
N SER A 32 3.17 7.93 -13.40
CA SER A 32 3.20 7.96 -14.88
C SER A 32 2.10 8.81 -15.52
N GLY A 33 1.04 9.14 -14.77
CA GLY A 33 -0.06 9.97 -15.28
C GLY A 33 0.32 11.44 -15.32
N ARG A 34 1.13 11.91 -14.36
CA ARG A 34 1.60 13.30 -14.28
C ARG A 34 3.00 13.48 -14.87
N GLY A 35 3.77 12.41 -15.00
CA GLY A 35 5.13 12.42 -15.49
C GLY A 35 6.19 12.57 -14.39
N ILE A 36 7.47 12.33 -14.78
CA ILE A 36 8.60 12.18 -13.87
C ILE A 36 9.07 13.48 -13.19
N SER A 37 8.72 14.65 -13.72
CA SER A 37 9.09 15.93 -13.11
C SER A 37 8.11 16.37 -12.00
N ASN A 38 6.95 15.77 -11.92
CA ASN A 38 5.83 16.27 -11.14
C ASN A 38 5.75 15.61 -9.75
N TRP A 39 6.29 16.29 -8.76
CA TRP A 39 6.31 15.86 -7.36
C TRP A 39 5.06 16.26 -6.60
N LEU A 40 4.59 15.37 -5.74
CA LEU A 40 3.61 15.62 -4.69
C LEU A 40 4.10 15.03 -3.36
N SER A 41 3.56 15.54 -2.26
CA SER A 41 3.80 15.00 -0.92
C SER A 41 2.50 14.69 -0.20
N SER A 42 2.37 13.46 0.35
CA SER A 42 1.14 13.03 1.05
C SER A 42 0.94 13.73 2.39
N ASP A 43 2.02 14.20 3.01
CA ASP A 43 2.03 14.93 4.29
C ASP A 43 1.90 16.46 4.12
N SER A 44 1.52 16.93 2.93
CA SER A 44 1.44 18.36 2.61
C SER A 44 0.21 18.71 1.76
N THR A 45 -0.34 19.88 2.00
CA THR A 45 -1.39 20.48 1.17
C THR A 45 -0.86 21.09 -0.12
N SER A 46 0.46 21.22 -0.30
CA SER A 46 1.08 21.91 -1.44
C SER A 46 0.58 21.41 -2.78
N ALA A 47 0.50 22.34 -3.74
CA ALA A 47 0.33 22.00 -5.15
C ALA A 47 1.51 21.16 -5.67
N GLN A 48 1.33 20.56 -6.83
CA GLN A 48 2.39 19.88 -7.54
C GLN A 48 3.60 20.81 -7.78
N ILE A 49 4.81 20.29 -7.56
CA ILE A 49 6.07 20.99 -7.79
C ILE A 49 6.80 20.28 -8.94
N ASP A 50 7.35 21.07 -9.85
CA ASP A 50 8.22 20.57 -10.93
C ASP A 50 9.68 20.47 -10.43
N TYR A 51 10.18 19.24 -10.33
CA TYR A 51 11.57 18.93 -9.97
C TYR A 51 12.50 18.74 -11.16
N THR A 52 12.06 19.04 -12.38
CA THR A 52 12.86 19.02 -13.61
C THR A 52 13.82 17.82 -13.75
N THR A 53 13.39 16.62 -13.38
CA THR A 53 14.14 15.36 -13.46
C THR A 53 15.36 15.22 -12.53
N THR A 54 15.57 16.13 -11.57
CA THR A 54 16.67 16.01 -10.60
C THR A 54 16.38 14.99 -9.49
N ALA A 55 15.11 14.71 -9.22
CA ALA A 55 14.67 13.71 -8.24
C ALA A 55 14.30 12.37 -8.91
N MET A 56 13.24 12.33 -9.70
CA MET A 56 12.87 11.16 -10.52
C MET A 56 13.41 11.37 -11.94
N VAL A 57 14.23 10.43 -12.43
CA VAL A 57 14.86 10.52 -13.76
C VAL A 57 14.07 9.71 -14.79
N SER A 58 13.65 8.49 -14.43
CA SER A 58 12.88 7.63 -15.34
C SER A 58 12.12 6.54 -14.60
N PHE A 59 10.98 6.16 -15.16
CA PHE A 59 10.37 4.84 -14.94
C PHE A 59 11.00 3.84 -15.91
N ASN A 60 11.41 2.67 -15.43
CA ASN A 60 12.16 1.67 -16.18
C ASN A 60 11.31 0.40 -16.41
N THR A 61 11.83 -0.49 -17.25
CA THR A 61 11.25 -1.83 -17.45
C THR A 61 11.43 -2.74 -16.23
N ASP A 62 12.32 -2.33 -15.30
CA ASP A 62 12.57 -3.00 -14.02
C ASP A 62 12.77 -1.94 -12.93
N GLY A 63 11.68 -1.27 -12.53
CA GLY A 63 11.72 -0.26 -11.48
C GLY A 63 11.85 1.18 -11.97
N PHE A 64 12.80 1.95 -11.41
CA PHE A 64 12.95 3.39 -11.67
C PHE A 64 14.37 3.90 -11.41
N THR A 65 14.69 5.08 -11.92
CA THR A 65 15.98 5.74 -11.69
C THR A 65 15.79 7.06 -10.96
N LEU A 66 16.55 7.26 -9.89
CA LEU A 66 16.63 8.49 -9.11
C LEU A 66 17.83 9.34 -9.52
N GLY A 67 17.64 10.65 -9.50
CA GLY A 67 18.70 11.64 -9.70
C GLY A 67 19.52 11.91 -8.44
N VAL A 68 20.00 13.14 -8.32
CA VAL A 68 20.90 13.57 -7.23
C VAL A 68 20.18 14.34 -6.12
N ASP A 69 18.91 14.60 -6.28
CA ASP A 69 18.14 15.39 -5.32
C ASP A 69 18.06 14.68 -3.96
N THR A 70 18.33 15.43 -2.90
CA THR A 70 18.37 14.90 -1.54
C THR A 70 17.02 14.47 -0.99
N VAL A 71 15.92 14.91 -1.59
CA VAL A 71 14.56 14.50 -1.20
C VAL A 71 14.33 13.00 -1.41
N VAL A 72 15.07 12.37 -2.35
CA VAL A 72 14.97 10.94 -2.66
C VAL A 72 16.28 10.18 -2.63
N ASN A 73 17.43 10.88 -2.64
CA ASN A 73 18.74 10.25 -2.79
C ASN A 73 19.83 10.95 -1.95
N ALA A 74 19.49 11.39 -0.72
CA ALA A 74 20.48 11.94 0.20
C ALA A 74 21.57 10.93 0.51
N SER A 75 22.81 11.40 0.60
CA SER A 75 23.97 10.55 0.91
C SER A 75 23.82 9.89 2.28
N ALA A 76 24.08 8.59 2.34
CA ALA A 76 23.95 7.75 3.54
C ALA A 76 22.55 7.70 4.18
N ALA A 77 21.52 8.28 3.57
CA ALA A 77 20.16 8.23 4.08
C ALA A 77 19.51 6.86 3.81
N SER A 78 18.76 6.39 4.81
CA SER A 78 17.89 5.22 4.67
C SER A 78 16.56 5.64 4.06
N MET A 79 16.17 5.01 2.96
CA MET A 79 14.93 5.28 2.24
C MET A 79 14.09 4.01 2.12
N VAL A 80 12.78 4.16 2.01
CA VAL A 80 11.86 3.15 1.52
C VAL A 80 11.15 3.67 0.29
N SER A 81 10.83 2.77 -0.64
CA SER A 81 9.95 3.06 -1.77
C SER A 81 8.88 1.99 -1.90
N TRP A 82 7.64 2.42 -2.07
CA TRP A 82 6.52 1.56 -2.43
C TRP A 82 6.14 1.87 -3.88
N SER A 83 6.12 0.85 -4.71
CA SER A 83 5.80 0.99 -6.13
C SER A 83 4.51 0.25 -6.47
N PHE A 84 3.55 0.98 -7.03
CA PHE A 84 2.24 0.46 -7.41
C PHE A 84 2.14 0.50 -8.93
N LYS A 85 2.30 -0.65 -9.58
CA LYS A 85 2.16 -0.75 -11.03
C LYS A 85 0.68 -0.73 -11.43
N LYS A 86 0.32 0.02 -12.46
CA LYS A 86 -1.05 -0.02 -13.01
C LYS A 86 -1.37 -1.44 -13.47
N LYS A 87 -2.47 -1.96 -12.98
CA LYS A 87 -2.97 -3.30 -13.28
C LYS A 87 -4.45 -3.40 -12.96
N THR A 88 -5.22 -3.99 -13.87
CA THR A 88 -6.64 -4.30 -13.65
C THR A 88 -6.84 -5.08 -12.35
N LYS A 89 -7.86 -4.72 -11.58
CA LYS A 89 -8.19 -5.25 -10.26
C LYS A 89 -7.09 -5.03 -9.19
N PHE A 90 -6.23 -4.04 -9.39
CA PHE A 90 -5.20 -3.68 -8.42
C PHE A 90 -5.06 -2.18 -8.26
N PHE A 91 -4.57 -1.46 -9.29
CA PHE A 91 -4.24 -0.05 -9.20
C PHE A 91 -4.40 0.67 -10.53
N ASP A 92 -4.98 1.88 -10.52
CA ASP A 92 -5.05 2.77 -11.67
C ASP A 92 -4.77 4.22 -11.27
N ILE A 93 -4.37 5.03 -12.24
CA ILE A 93 -4.10 6.46 -12.10
C ILE A 93 -4.92 7.20 -13.14
N VAL A 94 -5.68 8.20 -12.68
CA VAL A 94 -6.48 9.07 -13.54
C VAL A 94 -6.11 10.52 -13.28
N THR A 95 -5.82 11.27 -14.34
CA THR A 95 -5.69 12.73 -14.29
C THR A 95 -6.87 13.37 -15.00
N TYR A 96 -7.40 14.45 -14.43
CA TYR A 96 -8.54 15.15 -15.02
C TYR A 96 -8.55 16.64 -14.64
N THR A 97 -9.26 17.43 -15.43
CA THR A 97 -9.52 18.85 -15.12
C THR A 97 -10.93 18.99 -14.56
N GLY A 98 -11.08 19.64 -13.42
CA GLY A 98 -12.38 19.92 -12.80
C GLY A 98 -13.26 20.82 -13.65
N THR A 99 -14.56 20.65 -13.53
CA THR A 99 -15.58 21.48 -14.25
C THR A 99 -16.40 22.36 -13.33
N GLY A 100 -16.35 22.12 -11.99
CA GLY A 100 -17.21 22.77 -11.01
C GLY A 100 -18.68 22.35 -11.10
N VAL A 101 -19.00 21.33 -11.91
CA VAL A 101 -20.38 20.85 -12.09
C VAL A 101 -20.53 19.54 -11.31
N ALA A 102 -21.45 19.53 -10.34
CA ALA A 102 -21.77 18.34 -9.55
C ALA A 102 -22.36 17.22 -10.41
N GLY A 103 -22.13 15.97 -10.03
CA GLY A 103 -22.60 14.80 -10.77
C GLY A 103 -21.77 14.46 -12.00
N ARG A 104 -20.58 15.05 -12.15
CA ARG A 104 -19.68 14.71 -13.25
C ARG A 104 -19.06 13.34 -13.03
N THR A 105 -19.11 12.49 -14.05
CA THR A 105 -18.40 11.21 -14.06
C THR A 105 -16.97 11.35 -14.60
N VAL A 106 -16.06 10.57 -14.05
CA VAL A 106 -14.66 10.44 -14.46
C VAL A 106 -14.37 8.95 -14.67
N SER A 107 -14.02 8.57 -15.90
CA SER A 107 -13.75 7.18 -16.26
C SER A 107 -12.38 6.73 -15.77
N HIS A 108 -12.26 5.41 -15.47
CA HIS A 108 -11.02 4.74 -15.11
C HIS A 108 -10.94 3.32 -15.70
N ASN A 109 -9.73 2.73 -15.68
CA ASN A 109 -9.45 1.40 -16.22
C ASN A 109 -9.12 0.37 -15.12
N LEU A 110 -9.58 0.60 -13.90
CA LEU A 110 -9.32 -0.33 -12.78
C LEU A 110 -9.97 -1.70 -13.01
N GLY A 111 -11.11 -1.75 -13.74
CA GLY A 111 -11.81 -3.00 -14.06
C GLY A 111 -12.42 -3.71 -12.84
N SER A 112 -12.57 -2.99 -11.74
CA SER A 112 -13.29 -3.40 -10.52
C SER A 112 -13.73 -2.15 -9.78
N ILE A 113 -14.69 -2.29 -8.86
CA ILE A 113 -15.09 -1.20 -7.97
C ILE A 113 -13.88 -0.80 -7.10
N PRO A 114 -13.53 0.49 -7.03
CA PRO A 114 -12.47 0.95 -6.14
C PRO A 114 -12.80 0.66 -4.68
N GLY A 115 -11.83 0.11 -3.95
CA GLY A 115 -11.90 0.02 -2.51
C GLY A 115 -11.44 1.30 -1.81
N MET A 116 -10.50 2.02 -2.45
CA MET A 116 -9.99 3.31 -2.00
C MET A 116 -9.67 4.19 -3.19
N ILE A 117 -10.00 5.48 -3.11
CA ILE A 117 -9.59 6.50 -4.09
C ILE A 117 -8.95 7.67 -3.33
N ILE A 118 -7.74 8.02 -3.72
CA ILE A 118 -7.01 9.17 -3.16
C ILE A 118 -6.97 10.27 -4.21
N PHE A 119 -7.54 11.43 -3.90
CA PHE A 119 -7.61 12.60 -4.79
C PHE A 119 -6.62 13.67 -4.34
N LYS A 120 -5.97 14.30 -5.29
CA LYS A 120 -5.17 15.50 -5.06
C LYS A 120 -5.36 16.52 -6.15
N LYS A 121 -5.70 17.76 -5.74
CA LYS A 121 -5.60 18.93 -6.61
C LYS A 121 -4.12 19.21 -6.90
N THR A 122 -3.73 19.19 -8.16
CA THR A 122 -2.34 19.39 -8.59
C THR A 122 -2.01 20.84 -8.90
N SER A 123 -3.00 21.63 -9.33
CA SER A 123 -2.81 23.02 -9.74
C SER A 123 -2.81 24.06 -8.62
N ALA A 124 -3.23 23.67 -7.42
CA ALA A 124 -3.28 24.56 -6.26
C ALA A 124 -3.13 23.78 -4.95
N SER A 125 -2.79 24.49 -3.88
CA SER A 125 -2.74 23.93 -2.53
C SER A 125 -4.13 23.53 -2.05
N ASP A 126 -4.29 22.30 -1.59
CA ASP A 126 -5.52 21.78 -0.99
C ASP A 126 -5.23 20.45 -0.27
N ASN A 127 -6.14 19.97 0.58
CA ASN A 127 -6.02 18.68 1.23
C ASN A 127 -6.10 17.53 0.22
N TRP A 128 -5.58 16.37 0.61
CA TRP A 128 -5.75 15.11 -0.09
C TRP A 128 -7.06 14.46 0.34
N ALA A 129 -8.04 14.41 -0.51
CA ALA A 129 -9.30 13.76 -0.19
C ALA A 129 -9.23 12.25 -0.41
N VAL A 130 -9.85 11.47 0.48
CA VAL A 130 -9.86 10.01 0.41
C VAL A 130 -11.29 9.49 0.53
N TYR A 131 -11.71 8.72 -0.47
CA TYR A 131 -12.81 7.78 -0.39
C TYR A 131 -12.29 6.42 0.03
N HIS A 132 -13.00 5.74 0.92
CA HIS A 132 -12.73 4.36 1.27
C HIS A 132 -14.03 3.60 1.51
N ARG A 133 -14.19 2.43 0.86
CA ARG A 133 -15.44 1.64 0.92
C ARG A 133 -15.86 1.22 2.34
N GLY A 134 -14.95 1.17 3.29
CA GLY A 134 -15.21 0.85 4.69
C GLY A 134 -15.51 2.09 5.55
N ALA A 135 -15.54 3.30 4.97
CA ALA A 135 -15.97 4.49 5.70
C ALA A 135 -17.40 4.31 6.21
N ASN A 136 -17.71 4.92 7.34
CA ASN A 136 -19.01 4.79 8.02
C ASN A 136 -19.46 3.32 8.24
N GLY A 137 -18.48 2.41 8.47
CA GLY A 137 -18.78 0.99 8.61
C GLY A 137 -19.28 0.32 7.33
N GLY A 138 -19.03 0.92 6.16
CA GLY A 138 -19.46 0.43 4.86
C GLY A 138 -20.90 0.82 4.47
N THR A 139 -21.55 1.68 5.24
CA THR A 139 -22.88 2.22 4.92
C THR A 139 -22.72 3.58 4.26
N ASP A 140 -23.19 3.72 3.02
CA ASP A 140 -23.10 4.94 2.21
C ASP A 140 -21.70 5.57 2.30
N PRO A 141 -20.60 4.82 2.03
CA PRO A 141 -19.24 5.28 2.23
C PRO A 141 -18.85 6.43 1.30
N GLU A 142 -19.55 6.63 0.20
CA GLU A 142 -19.40 7.75 -0.73
C GLU A 142 -19.77 9.10 -0.14
N ASP A 143 -20.58 9.12 0.90
CA ASP A 143 -20.93 10.34 1.64
C ASP A 143 -19.83 10.77 2.61
N TYR A 144 -18.85 9.91 2.86
CA TYR A 144 -17.81 10.17 3.84
C TYR A 144 -16.46 10.40 3.18
N ARG A 145 -15.75 11.40 3.71
CA ARG A 145 -14.41 11.75 3.28
C ARG A 145 -13.43 11.70 4.45
N LEU A 146 -12.24 11.17 4.18
CA LEU A 146 -11.05 11.35 4.99
C LEU A 146 -10.05 12.24 4.25
N GLU A 147 -8.99 12.64 4.96
CA GLU A 147 -7.90 13.43 4.39
C GLU A 147 -6.57 12.73 4.67
N LEU A 148 -5.78 12.42 3.60
CA LEU A 148 -4.55 11.63 3.74
C LEU A 148 -3.44 12.40 4.45
N ASN A 149 -3.42 13.73 4.31
CA ASN A 149 -2.46 14.62 4.96
C ASN A 149 -2.87 15.04 6.37
N GLU A 150 -3.96 14.49 6.91
CA GLU A 150 -4.52 14.89 8.19
C GLU A 150 -4.81 13.66 9.06
N ASN A 151 -4.76 13.86 10.37
CA ASN A 151 -5.08 12.82 11.34
C ASN A 151 -6.57 12.84 11.78
N PHE A 152 -7.41 13.71 11.21
CA PHE A 152 -8.80 13.86 11.60
C PHE A 152 -9.65 12.61 11.32
N PRO A 153 -10.79 12.44 12.04
CA PRO A 153 -11.76 11.42 11.72
C PRO A 153 -12.43 11.68 10.38
N GLN A 154 -13.14 10.68 9.88
CA GLN A 154 -13.98 10.85 8.70
C GLN A 154 -15.05 11.92 8.93
N SER A 155 -15.44 12.61 7.87
CA SER A 155 -16.50 13.61 7.92
C SER A 155 -17.53 13.32 6.82
N ASN A 156 -18.82 13.45 7.17
CA ASN A 156 -19.89 13.41 6.18
C ASN A 156 -19.71 14.59 5.21
N ARG A 157 -19.66 14.29 3.93
CA ARG A 157 -19.47 15.21 2.81
C ARG A 157 -20.19 14.66 1.57
N ASP A 158 -21.50 14.51 1.67
CA ASP A 158 -22.39 13.99 0.63
C ASP A 158 -22.14 14.60 -0.76
N GLY A 159 -21.73 15.86 -0.82
CA GLY A 159 -21.29 16.50 -2.04
C GLY A 159 -19.91 16.09 -2.54
N PHE A 160 -19.13 15.24 -1.86
CA PHE A 160 -17.77 14.86 -2.28
C PHE A 160 -17.80 13.95 -3.51
N LEU A 161 -18.46 12.80 -3.43
CA LEU A 161 -18.72 11.90 -4.57
C LEU A 161 -20.15 12.00 -5.09
N TYR A 162 -20.85 13.06 -4.71
CA TYR A 162 -22.20 13.36 -5.16
C TYR A 162 -23.19 12.23 -4.85
N ASP A 163 -23.14 11.72 -3.62
CA ASP A 163 -24.03 10.63 -3.16
C ASP A 163 -24.10 9.48 -4.18
N THR A 164 -22.96 9.15 -4.76
CA THR A 164 -22.89 8.17 -5.85
C THR A 164 -21.69 7.24 -5.66
N ALA A 165 -21.97 5.98 -5.36
CA ALA A 165 -20.95 4.95 -5.20
C ALA A 165 -20.13 4.75 -6.49
N PRO A 166 -18.80 4.62 -6.40
CA PRO A 166 -17.95 4.31 -7.55
C PRO A 166 -18.33 2.98 -8.19
N THR A 167 -18.21 2.90 -9.51
CA THR A 167 -18.43 1.67 -10.30
C THR A 167 -17.11 1.02 -10.72
N ALA A 168 -17.17 -0.03 -11.52
CA ALA A 168 -15.97 -0.70 -12.06
C ALA A 168 -15.24 0.11 -13.15
N THR A 169 -15.86 1.17 -13.66
CA THR A 169 -15.36 1.94 -14.81
C THR A 169 -15.35 3.46 -14.62
N GLU A 170 -16.02 3.97 -13.59
CA GLU A 170 -16.11 5.41 -13.33
C GLU A 170 -16.39 5.71 -11.85
N PHE A 171 -16.04 6.91 -11.45
CA PHE A 171 -16.47 7.55 -10.21
C PHE A 171 -17.12 8.91 -10.50
N THR A 172 -18.03 9.33 -9.65
CA THR A 172 -18.70 10.62 -9.76
C THR A 172 -18.07 11.61 -8.80
N VAL A 173 -17.97 12.87 -9.21
CA VAL A 173 -17.49 13.97 -8.35
C VAL A 173 -18.56 15.05 -8.21
N GLY A 174 -18.65 15.61 -7.00
CA GLY A 174 -19.51 16.78 -6.74
C GLY A 174 -18.91 18.08 -7.29
N ASP A 175 -19.29 19.20 -6.71
CA ASP A 175 -18.75 20.54 -7.04
C ASP A 175 -17.64 20.98 -6.06
N GLY A 176 -17.26 20.11 -5.13
CA GLY A 176 -16.34 20.41 -4.04
C GLY A 176 -14.92 20.73 -4.50
N ALA A 177 -14.25 21.61 -3.74
CA ALA A 177 -12.90 22.09 -4.09
C ALA A 177 -11.86 20.95 -4.15
N LEU A 178 -12.01 19.91 -3.35
CA LEU A 178 -11.04 18.81 -3.24
C LEU A 178 -11.10 17.84 -4.41
N SER A 179 -12.18 17.85 -5.21
CA SER A 179 -12.36 16.89 -6.32
C SER A 179 -12.76 17.55 -7.65
N ASN A 180 -13.33 18.77 -7.70
CA ASN A 180 -13.91 19.28 -8.95
C ASN A 180 -13.96 20.81 -9.11
N THR A 181 -13.03 21.58 -8.58
CA THR A 181 -12.95 23.03 -8.87
C THR A 181 -12.83 23.26 -10.37
N ASN A 182 -13.63 24.17 -10.93
CA ASN A 182 -13.59 24.52 -12.36
C ASN A 182 -12.19 24.96 -12.79
N GLY A 183 -11.65 24.33 -13.84
CA GLY A 183 -10.35 24.61 -14.42
C GLY A 183 -9.14 24.08 -13.62
N ALA A 184 -9.34 23.59 -12.39
CA ALA A 184 -8.26 22.98 -11.62
C ALA A 184 -7.92 21.57 -12.13
N THR A 185 -6.64 21.20 -12.07
CA THR A 185 -6.20 19.85 -12.42
C THR A 185 -6.09 18.96 -11.19
N TYR A 186 -6.35 17.67 -11.36
CA TYR A 186 -6.39 16.65 -10.32
C TYR A 186 -5.68 15.37 -10.77
N VAL A 187 -5.18 14.63 -9.79
CA VAL A 187 -4.86 13.22 -9.92
C VAL A 187 -5.71 12.41 -8.93
N ALA A 188 -6.20 11.26 -9.38
CA ALA A 188 -6.86 10.26 -8.56
C ALA A 188 -6.06 8.94 -8.64
N TYR A 189 -5.70 8.39 -7.49
CA TYR A 189 -5.10 7.06 -7.34
C TYR A 189 -6.19 6.10 -6.89
N LEU A 190 -6.50 5.13 -7.72
CA LEU A 190 -7.56 4.15 -7.49
C LEU A 190 -6.96 2.81 -7.10
N PHE A 191 -7.32 2.33 -5.94
CA PHE A 191 -6.95 1.02 -5.42
C PHE A 191 -8.19 0.11 -5.41
N ALA A 192 -8.05 -1.08 -5.94
CA ALA A 192 -9.15 -2.02 -6.03
C ALA A 192 -9.54 -2.61 -4.65
N HIS A 193 -10.75 -3.14 -4.57
CA HIS A 193 -11.09 -4.19 -3.63
C HIS A 193 -11.45 -5.42 -4.45
N ASP A 194 -10.69 -6.47 -4.31
CA ASP A 194 -10.93 -7.72 -5.03
C ASP A 194 -11.12 -8.86 -4.02
N THR A 195 -12.19 -9.61 -4.17
CA THR A 195 -12.57 -10.72 -3.27
C THR A 195 -12.12 -12.08 -3.79
N ASP A 196 -11.59 -12.14 -5.00
CA ASP A 196 -11.11 -13.39 -5.59
C ASP A 196 -9.97 -14.00 -4.74
N ALA A 197 -9.85 -15.31 -4.70
CA ALA A 197 -8.76 -16.00 -3.99
C ALA A 197 -7.37 -15.61 -4.50
N SER A 198 -7.26 -15.17 -5.75
CA SER A 198 -6.04 -14.65 -6.38
C SER A 198 -5.83 -13.16 -6.19
N SER A 199 -6.68 -12.49 -5.42
CA SER A 199 -6.64 -11.02 -5.24
C SER A 199 -5.30 -10.56 -4.69
N LEU A 200 -4.84 -9.39 -5.16
CA LEU A 200 -3.60 -8.76 -4.73
C LEU A 200 -3.82 -7.67 -3.68
N ILE A 201 -5.08 -7.23 -3.52
CA ILE A 201 -5.41 -6.08 -2.68
C ILE A 201 -6.80 -6.23 -2.08
N LYS A 202 -6.95 -5.83 -0.83
CA LYS A 202 -8.22 -5.67 -0.14
C LYS A 202 -8.28 -4.36 0.61
N CYS A 203 -9.41 -3.68 0.50
CA CYS A 203 -9.76 -2.50 1.28
C CYS A 203 -11.04 -2.81 2.05
N ASP A 204 -11.02 -2.75 3.38
CA ASP A 204 -12.20 -3.02 4.19
C ASP A 204 -12.08 -2.35 5.57
N SER A 205 -12.95 -2.69 6.50
CA SER A 205 -13.00 -2.11 7.84
C SER A 205 -13.01 -3.18 8.92
N TYR A 206 -12.69 -2.76 10.14
CA TYR A 206 -12.86 -3.57 11.34
C TYR A 206 -13.22 -2.67 12.54
N THR A 207 -13.80 -3.28 13.57
CA THR A 207 -14.07 -2.61 14.85
C THR A 207 -13.06 -3.07 15.88
N GLY A 208 -12.42 -2.12 16.56
CA GLY A 208 -11.48 -2.38 17.64
C GLY A 208 -12.15 -2.96 18.86
N ASN A 209 -11.44 -3.82 19.59
CA ASN A 209 -11.93 -4.43 20.83
C ASN A 209 -11.20 -3.95 22.09
N GLY A 210 -10.17 -3.10 21.94
CA GLY A 210 -9.38 -2.55 23.05
C GLY A 210 -8.50 -3.57 23.77
N SER A 211 -8.25 -4.73 23.18
CA SER A 211 -7.48 -5.82 23.76
C SER A 211 -6.17 -6.07 22.99
N SER A 212 -5.12 -6.51 23.67
CA SER A 212 -3.91 -7.05 22.99
C SER A 212 -4.19 -8.36 22.24
N ASN A 213 -5.29 -9.04 22.54
CA ASN A 213 -5.86 -10.08 21.70
C ASN A 213 -6.95 -9.44 20.82
N GLY A 214 -6.49 -8.64 19.86
CA GLY A 214 -7.35 -7.81 19.02
C GLY A 214 -8.05 -8.57 17.90
N PRO A 215 -8.77 -7.83 17.04
CA PRO A 215 -9.43 -8.41 15.88
C PRO A 215 -8.45 -9.14 14.96
N GLU A 216 -8.89 -10.28 14.42
CA GLU A 216 -8.20 -11.01 13.37
C GLU A 216 -8.93 -10.79 12.04
N ILE A 217 -8.21 -10.29 11.06
CA ILE A 217 -8.74 -9.90 9.74
C ILE A 217 -8.31 -10.95 8.72
N ASN A 218 -9.28 -11.67 8.17
CA ASN A 218 -9.06 -12.70 7.15
C ASN A 218 -9.04 -12.07 5.75
N LEU A 219 -7.87 -12.07 5.13
CA LEU A 219 -7.66 -11.64 3.74
C LEU A 219 -7.67 -12.83 2.76
N GLY A 220 -7.55 -14.06 3.26
CA GLY A 220 -7.28 -15.27 2.46
C GLY A 220 -5.80 -15.41 2.05
N TRP A 221 -4.92 -14.51 2.49
CA TRP A 221 -3.49 -14.49 2.19
C TRP A 221 -2.73 -13.60 3.17
N GLU A 222 -1.42 -13.79 3.27
CA GLU A 222 -0.52 -12.98 4.09
C GLU A 222 -0.29 -11.61 3.45
N PRO A 223 -0.42 -10.49 4.19
CA PRO A 223 -0.11 -9.16 3.67
C PRO A 223 1.41 -8.90 3.68
N GLN A 224 1.89 -8.19 2.64
CA GLN A 224 3.22 -7.59 2.64
C GLN A 224 3.21 -6.11 3.03
N TRP A 225 2.07 -5.43 2.90
CA TRP A 225 1.92 -4.01 3.15
C TRP A 225 0.52 -3.71 3.66
N LEU A 226 0.45 -2.88 4.67
CA LEU A 226 -0.80 -2.44 5.29
C LEU A 226 -0.80 -0.92 5.49
N MET A 227 -1.93 -0.29 5.20
CA MET A 227 -2.26 1.06 5.65
C MET A 227 -3.52 0.96 6.51
N ILE A 228 -3.49 1.52 7.71
CA ILE A 228 -4.60 1.49 8.67
C ILE A 228 -4.93 2.91 9.12
N LYS A 229 -6.22 3.24 9.21
CA LYS A 229 -6.69 4.53 9.69
C LYS A 229 -7.91 4.36 10.59
N ARG A 230 -7.88 5.01 11.76
CA ARG A 230 -9.08 5.18 12.58
C ARG A 230 -10.02 6.20 11.92
N THR A 231 -11.31 5.88 11.83
CA THR A 231 -12.29 6.73 11.13
C THR A 231 -13.19 7.54 12.05
N ASP A 232 -13.37 7.11 13.30
CA ASP A 232 -14.25 7.74 14.30
C ASP A 232 -13.51 8.63 15.32
N GLY A 233 -12.20 8.75 15.19
CA GLY A 233 -11.36 9.53 16.10
C GLY A 233 -10.06 9.98 15.45
N THR A 234 -9.37 10.91 16.12
CA THR A 234 -8.08 11.43 15.66
C THR A 234 -7.01 10.36 15.76
N SER A 235 -6.34 10.04 14.64
CA SER A 235 -5.22 9.12 14.54
C SER A 235 -4.53 9.32 13.20
N SER A 236 -3.20 9.18 13.15
CA SER A 236 -2.45 9.18 11.91
C SER A 236 -2.74 7.93 11.04
N TRP A 237 -2.41 8.01 9.75
CA TRP A 237 -2.44 6.90 8.82
C TRP A 237 -1.22 6.01 9.06
N GLN A 238 -1.42 4.83 9.65
CA GLN A 238 -0.35 3.89 9.97
C GLN A 238 0.06 3.12 8.70
N ILE A 239 1.35 3.07 8.36
CA ILE A 239 1.89 2.28 7.25
C ILE A 239 2.94 1.32 7.81
N VAL A 240 2.73 0.03 7.61
CA VAL A 240 3.67 -1.04 7.93
C VAL A 240 3.88 -1.95 6.72
N ASP A 241 5.05 -2.54 6.60
CA ASP A 241 5.35 -3.54 5.58
C ASP A 241 6.41 -4.56 6.04
N ASN A 242 6.42 -5.71 5.40
CA ASN A 242 7.29 -6.82 5.78
C ASN A 242 8.78 -6.60 5.43
N VAL A 243 9.09 -5.68 4.51
CA VAL A 243 10.47 -5.38 4.11
C VAL A 243 11.17 -4.53 5.15
N ARG A 244 10.47 -3.57 5.75
CA ARG A 244 11.01 -2.72 6.84
C ARG A 244 10.97 -3.45 8.19
N GLY A 245 9.89 -4.14 8.45
CA GLY A 245 9.64 -4.90 9.68
C GLY A 245 8.16 -4.85 10.06
N MET A 246 7.49 -5.97 9.82
CA MET A 246 6.14 -6.32 10.28
C MET A 246 6.23 -7.79 10.72
N PRO A 247 6.98 -8.08 11.82
CA PRO A 247 7.26 -9.44 12.24
C PRO A 247 6.06 -10.07 12.95
N VAL A 248 6.06 -11.39 13.06
CA VAL A 248 5.19 -12.09 14.01
C VAL A 248 5.81 -11.99 15.40
N GLY A 249 5.14 -11.24 16.29
CA GLY A 249 5.59 -11.08 17.68
C GLY A 249 6.90 -10.29 17.80
N GLY A 250 6.87 -9.03 17.46
CA GLY A 250 7.99 -8.12 17.57
C GLY A 250 7.57 -6.67 17.29
N ASN A 251 8.48 -5.72 17.39
CA ASN A 251 8.15 -4.31 17.14
C ASN A 251 7.97 -4.02 15.65
N ASP A 252 6.87 -3.40 15.31
CA ASP A 252 6.62 -2.90 13.95
C ASP A 252 7.40 -1.61 13.68
N LEU A 253 7.88 -1.48 12.44
CA LEU A 253 8.44 -0.24 11.94
C LEU A 253 7.37 0.57 11.20
N VAL A 254 6.91 1.64 11.82
CA VAL A 254 5.75 2.42 11.37
C VAL A 254 6.18 3.72 10.70
N LEU A 255 5.56 4.02 9.56
CA LEU A 255 5.53 5.36 8.96
C LEU A 255 4.08 5.84 8.91
N HIS A 256 3.89 7.15 8.87
CA HIS A 256 2.57 7.78 8.81
C HIS A 256 2.44 8.56 7.51
N ALA A 257 1.40 8.31 6.71
CA ALA A 257 1.22 9.00 5.43
C ALA A 257 1.02 10.51 5.57
N ASP A 258 0.50 10.94 6.72
CA ASP A 258 0.20 12.32 7.09
C ASP A 258 1.34 13.04 7.83
N GLN A 259 2.51 12.38 8.01
CA GLN A 259 3.59 12.93 8.84
C GLN A 259 4.95 12.84 8.14
N ASN A 260 5.75 13.88 8.30
CA ASN A 260 7.13 13.89 7.79
C ASN A 260 8.16 13.25 8.74
N TYR A 261 7.73 12.70 9.88
CA TYR A 261 8.63 12.15 10.88
C TYR A 261 9.46 10.98 10.34
N SER A 262 10.59 10.73 11.03
CA SER A 262 11.39 9.54 10.82
C SER A 262 10.61 8.28 11.23
N GLU A 263 11.03 7.13 10.72
CA GLU A 263 10.48 5.84 11.12
C GLU A 263 10.62 5.64 12.63
N ALA A 264 9.56 5.23 13.26
CA ALA A 264 9.53 4.89 14.67
C ALA A 264 9.45 3.36 14.83
N ALA A 265 10.43 2.79 15.51
CA ALA A 265 10.27 1.45 16.05
C ALA A 265 9.36 1.55 17.28
N LEU A 266 8.15 1.03 17.21
CA LEU A 266 7.25 0.96 18.34
C LEU A 266 7.80 -0.02 19.39
N THR A 267 7.51 0.25 20.66
CA THR A 267 7.90 -0.64 21.77
C THR A 267 6.97 -1.85 21.92
N TRP A 268 5.98 -1.95 21.06
CA TRP A 268 4.99 -3.03 21.01
C TRP A 268 4.54 -3.26 19.56
N ASP A 269 4.06 -4.47 19.29
CA ASP A 269 3.43 -4.78 18.00
C ASP A 269 2.11 -4.01 17.87
N ILE A 270 1.80 -3.54 16.68
CA ILE A 270 0.46 -3.06 16.32
C ILE A 270 -0.30 -4.08 15.49
N VAL A 271 0.40 -4.80 14.62
CA VAL A 271 -0.16 -5.87 13.79
C VAL A 271 0.77 -7.09 13.79
N SER A 272 0.19 -8.26 13.66
CA SER A 272 0.94 -9.51 13.44
C SER A 272 0.41 -10.17 12.17
N PRO A 273 1.23 -10.35 11.12
CA PRO A 273 0.80 -11.03 9.92
C PRO A 273 0.51 -12.51 10.22
N THR A 274 -0.47 -13.06 9.52
CA THR A 274 -0.82 -14.48 9.52
C THR A 274 -0.82 -15.01 8.09
N SER A 275 -0.78 -16.31 7.90
CA SER A 275 -0.85 -16.92 6.56
C SER A 275 -2.12 -16.57 5.77
N THR A 276 -3.18 -16.13 6.48
CA THR A 276 -4.48 -15.81 5.88
C THR A 276 -4.90 -14.35 6.07
N GLY A 277 -4.06 -13.52 6.70
CA GLY A 277 -4.41 -12.12 6.94
C GLY A 277 -3.50 -11.46 7.97
N PHE A 278 -4.08 -10.72 8.87
CA PHE A 278 -3.35 -10.07 9.97
C PHE A 278 -4.21 -9.99 11.22
N LYS A 279 -3.55 -9.87 12.35
CA LYS A 279 -4.17 -9.69 13.65
C LYS A 279 -3.71 -8.38 14.25
N ILE A 280 -4.62 -7.63 14.86
CA ILE A 280 -4.27 -6.50 15.70
C ILE A 280 -3.82 -7.03 17.06
N VAL A 281 -2.60 -6.73 17.46
CA VAL A 281 -1.99 -7.26 18.70
C VAL A 281 -1.76 -6.18 19.76
N ASN A 282 -2.30 -5.00 19.52
CA ASN A 282 -2.18 -3.83 20.38
C ASN A 282 -3.54 -3.36 20.90
N ALA A 283 -3.60 -2.97 22.18
CA ALA A 283 -4.81 -2.40 22.78
C ALA A 283 -4.94 -0.87 22.57
N GLY A 284 -3.93 -0.24 21.92
CA GLY A 284 -3.87 1.22 21.79
C GLY A 284 -4.91 1.80 20.84
N ALA A 285 -5.32 3.01 21.14
CA ALA A 285 -6.39 3.71 20.41
C ALA A 285 -6.09 3.96 18.93
N VAL A 286 -4.82 3.94 18.53
CA VAL A 286 -4.39 4.22 17.15
C VAL A 286 -4.79 3.13 16.15
N VAL A 287 -4.93 1.87 16.62
CA VAL A 287 -5.30 0.72 15.78
C VAL A 287 -6.39 -0.15 16.41
N ASN A 288 -6.75 0.03 17.72
CA ASN A 288 -7.65 -0.91 18.40
C ASN A 288 -8.48 -0.28 19.54
N GLN A 289 -8.86 0.99 19.45
CA GLN A 289 -9.80 1.59 20.41
C GLN A 289 -11.02 0.68 20.55
N SER A 290 -11.44 0.39 21.80
CA SER A 290 -12.65 -0.39 22.04
C SER A 290 -13.87 0.29 21.42
N GLY A 291 -14.60 -0.42 20.55
CA GLY A 291 -15.73 0.09 19.81
C GLY A 291 -15.34 1.09 18.69
N GLY A 292 -14.06 1.40 18.52
CA GLY A 292 -13.57 2.30 17.46
C GLY A 292 -13.65 1.65 16.08
N ASN A 293 -13.89 2.49 15.07
CA ASN A 293 -13.97 2.05 13.68
C ASN A 293 -12.67 2.34 12.93
N PHE A 294 -12.20 1.35 12.20
CA PHE A 294 -10.95 1.40 11.44
C PHE A 294 -11.17 0.93 10.02
N ILE A 295 -10.48 1.56 9.08
CA ILE A 295 -10.35 1.09 7.70
C ILE A 295 -8.92 0.62 7.44
N TYR A 296 -8.77 -0.26 6.47
CA TYR A 296 -7.46 -0.72 6.02
C TYR A 296 -7.39 -0.91 4.51
N MET A 297 -6.19 -0.75 3.97
CA MET A 297 -5.78 -1.27 2.69
C MET A 297 -4.65 -2.26 2.90
N ALA A 298 -4.83 -3.48 2.41
CA ALA A 298 -3.87 -4.58 2.52
C ALA A 298 -3.42 -5.02 1.13
N ILE A 299 -2.11 -5.20 0.94
CA ILE A 299 -1.52 -5.73 -0.29
C ILE A 299 -0.88 -7.07 0.01
N ARG A 300 -1.22 -8.06 -0.84
CA ARG A 300 -0.79 -9.45 -0.71
C ARG A 300 0.73 -9.58 -0.81
N ASN A 301 1.30 -10.41 0.04
CA ASN A 301 2.65 -10.92 -0.16
C ASN A 301 2.66 -11.83 -1.39
N SER A 302 3.12 -11.29 -2.52
CA SER A 302 3.23 -12.05 -3.78
C SER A 302 4.60 -12.74 -3.92
N PHE A 303 5.44 -12.66 -2.90
CA PHE A 303 6.71 -13.37 -2.87
C PHE A 303 6.43 -14.86 -2.65
N VAL A 304 6.39 -15.61 -3.73
CA VAL A 304 6.55 -17.06 -3.70
C VAL A 304 8.06 -17.27 -3.66
N PRO A 305 8.65 -17.74 -2.56
CA PRO A 305 10.08 -18.05 -2.55
C PRO A 305 10.34 -19.10 -3.63
N THR A 306 11.03 -18.69 -4.69
CA THR A 306 11.54 -19.64 -5.67
C THR A 306 12.73 -20.31 -5.00
N ILE A 307 12.53 -21.53 -4.50
CA ILE A 307 13.64 -22.35 -4.01
C ILE A 307 14.41 -22.78 -5.24
N THR A 308 15.52 -22.12 -5.51
CA THR A 308 16.47 -22.58 -6.53
C THR A 308 17.41 -23.59 -5.86
N TYR A 309 17.26 -24.82 -6.21
CA TYR A 309 18.17 -25.86 -5.75
C TYR A 309 19.47 -25.84 -6.55
N ASP A 310 20.58 -25.96 -5.85
CA ASP A 310 21.88 -26.18 -6.50
C ASP A 310 21.78 -27.44 -7.39
N PRO A 311 22.10 -27.38 -8.69
CA PRO A 311 22.02 -28.55 -9.58
C PRO A 311 22.96 -29.68 -9.18
N THR A 312 23.91 -29.44 -8.29
CA THR A 312 24.82 -30.47 -7.74
C THR A 312 24.20 -31.27 -6.58
N LEU A 313 23.05 -30.80 -6.01
CA LEU A 313 22.36 -31.52 -4.96
C LEU A 313 21.83 -32.88 -5.45
N GLN A 314 22.18 -33.93 -4.76
CA GLN A 314 21.66 -35.26 -5.02
C GLN A 314 20.41 -35.54 -4.18
N TRP A 315 19.28 -35.71 -4.84
CA TRP A 315 18.01 -36.00 -4.20
C TRP A 315 17.82 -37.51 -4.00
N SER A 316 17.29 -37.88 -2.85
CA SER A 316 16.83 -39.24 -2.63
C SER A 316 15.67 -39.52 -3.59
N GLY A 317 15.88 -40.43 -4.56
CA GLY A 317 14.92 -40.67 -5.64
C GLY A 317 15.20 -39.89 -6.94
N GLY A 318 16.27 -39.10 -7.00
CA GLY A 318 16.77 -38.46 -8.23
C GLY A 318 15.98 -37.23 -8.72
N THR A 319 14.95 -36.80 -8.01
CA THR A 319 14.11 -35.64 -8.42
C THR A 319 14.02 -34.63 -7.29
N ALA A 320 14.22 -33.35 -7.60
CA ALA A 320 14.00 -32.28 -6.65
C ALA A 320 12.51 -32.22 -6.23
N PRO A 321 12.20 -32.00 -4.93
CA PRO A 321 10.81 -31.82 -4.53
C PRO A 321 10.17 -30.60 -5.20
N THR A 322 8.89 -30.72 -5.52
CA THR A 322 8.10 -29.59 -5.98
C THR A 322 7.80 -28.69 -4.78
N ALA A 323 7.94 -27.39 -4.94
CA ALA A 323 7.56 -26.44 -3.89
C ALA A 323 6.08 -26.64 -3.51
N THR A 324 5.80 -26.66 -2.20
CA THR A 324 4.43 -26.74 -1.71
C THR A 324 3.62 -25.50 -2.00
N ALA A 325 2.30 -25.61 -1.93
CA ALA A 325 1.41 -24.48 -2.08
C ALA A 325 1.64 -23.44 -0.97
N THR A 326 1.31 -22.19 -1.25
CA THR A 326 1.43 -21.08 -0.28
C THR A 326 0.67 -21.40 1.02
N GLY A 327 1.36 -21.35 2.15
CA GLY A 327 0.80 -21.64 3.48
C GLY A 327 1.15 -23.02 4.03
N GLU A 328 1.75 -23.89 3.23
CA GLU A 328 2.32 -25.17 3.69
C GLU A 328 3.82 -25.02 3.95
N LYS A 329 4.37 -25.89 4.79
CA LYS A 329 5.79 -25.89 5.11
C LYS A 329 6.41 -27.22 4.74
N ASP A 330 7.44 -27.19 3.92
CA ASP A 330 8.31 -28.32 3.68
C ASP A 330 9.50 -28.28 4.64
N VAL A 331 9.80 -29.40 5.25
CA VAL A 331 11.03 -29.57 6.03
C VAL A 331 11.99 -30.44 5.23
N ILE A 332 13.09 -29.84 4.79
CA ILE A 332 14.12 -30.52 4.04
C ILE A 332 15.35 -30.67 4.93
N THR A 333 15.80 -31.91 5.14
CA THR A 333 17.02 -32.19 5.91
C THR A 333 18.16 -32.46 4.95
N PHE A 334 19.26 -31.77 5.13
CA PHE A 334 20.49 -31.98 4.38
C PHE A 334 21.52 -32.76 5.25
N ASN A 335 22.07 -33.84 4.70
CA ASN A 335 23.17 -34.57 5.32
C ASN A 335 24.40 -34.50 4.42
N THR A 336 25.55 -34.30 5.03
CA THR A 336 26.85 -34.39 4.34
C THR A 336 27.65 -35.55 4.87
N THR A 337 28.35 -36.24 3.99
CA THR A 337 29.25 -37.38 4.35
C THR A 337 30.70 -37.05 4.10
N ASP A 338 31.02 -35.88 3.57
CA ASP A 338 32.37 -35.48 3.14
C ASP A 338 32.79 -34.09 3.69
N GLY A 339 32.29 -33.73 4.88
CA GLY A 339 32.66 -32.49 5.55
C GLY A 339 32.08 -31.23 4.93
N GLY A 340 30.94 -31.32 4.21
CA GLY A 340 30.25 -30.19 3.64
C GLY A 340 30.52 -29.93 2.15
N THR A 341 31.20 -30.84 1.49
CA THR A 341 31.48 -30.76 0.06
C THR A 341 30.29 -31.27 -0.78
N THR A 342 29.61 -32.32 -0.28
CA THR A 342 28.39 -32.87 -0.93
C THR A 342 27.28 -33.02 0.09
N TYR A 343 26.10 -32.52 -0.26
CA TYR A 343 24.89 -32.62 0.56
C TYR A 343 23.91 -33.59 -0.07
N LYS A 344 23.38 -34.53 0.72
CA LYS A 344 22.23 -35.36 0.34
C LYS A 344 21.00 -34.85 1.08
N SER A 345 19.92 -34.65 0.37
CA SER A 345 18.67 -34.21 0.95
C SER A 345 17.66 -35.35 1.03
N ALA A 346 16.85 -35.32 2.05
CA ALA A 346 15.65 -36.13 2.15
C ALA A 346 14.48 -35.24 2.54
N LEU A 347 13.35 -35.38 1.86
CA LEU A 347 12.11 -34.73 2.28
C LEU A 347 11.65 -35.39 3.57
N ALA A 348 11.64 -34.63 4.68
CA ALA A 348 11.33 -35.19 5.99
C ALA A 348 9.81 -35.21 6.27
N ILE A 349 9.08 -34.22 5.77
CA ILE A 349 7.62 -34.09 5.96
C ILE A 349 7.04 -33.38 4.72
N ASP A 350 6.05 -34.02 4.08
CA ASP A 350 5.24 -33.42 3.01
C ASP A 350 3.90 -33.01 3.61
N GLY A 351 3.53 -31.73 3.45
CA GLY A 351 2.24 -31.22 3.90
C GLY A 351 2.04 -31.13 5.41
N ALA A 352 3.07 -30.78 6.19
CA ALA A 352 2.91 -30.48 7.61
C ALA A 352 2.06 -29.22 7.80
N LYS A 353 0.84 -29.40 8.36
CA LYS A 353 -0.08 -28.32 8.71
C LYS A 353 0.37 -27.55 9.94
#